data_77bdff5432871837aee4e5ada40bff21
#
_entry.id   77bdff5432871837aee4e5ada40bff21
#
_cell.length_a   1.000
_cell.length_b   1.000
_cell.length_c   1.000
_cell.angle_alpha   90.00
_cell.angle_beta   90.00
_cell.angle_gamma   90.00
#
_symmetry.space_group_name_H-M   'P 1'
#
loop_
_entity.id
_entity.type
_entity.pdbx_description
1 polymer ?
#
loop_
_entity_poly.entity_id
_entity_poly.type
_entity_poly.pdbx_seq_one_letter_code
_entity_poly.pdbx_strand_id
1 'polypeptide(L)'
;MENKYNILFTLNSSYIMYGKLFINSLYDNNDMDKVNKVYLADTGLDNIDKHFFNSFPHIEIIETNISSNFNEGGTWGEGWSNSVVSKTQTLYKILKKSPLPVMMIDADCIILKDLFPLISYKVSMQLCCRKPHSIPYLGSFLIAHPDKNGKEFVLKWINNI
;
A
#
# COMPACT_ATOMS: atom_id res chain seq x y z
N MET A 1 16.30 17.72 5.67
CA MET A 1 15.88 16.44 5.06
C MET A 1 14.72 16.74 4.14
N GLU A 2 14.79 16.33 2.90
CA GLU A 2 13.65 16.47 1.99
C GLU A 2 12.46 15.73 2.56
N ASN A 3 11.33 16.43 2.68
CA ASN A 3 10.07 15.86 3.16
C ASN A 3 9.49 14.96 2.06
N LYS A 4 9.98 13.71 2.00
CA LYS A 4 9.52 12.68 1.06
C LYS A 4 8.81 11.55 1.80
N TYR A 5 8.02 10.77 1.06
CA TYR A 5 7.34 9.59 1.57
C TYR A 5 7.31 8.48 0.53
N ASN A 6 6.98 7.29 0.98
CA ASN A 6 6.76 6.13 0.12
C ASN A 6 5.27 5.80 0.07
N ILE A 7 4.85 5.20 -1.03
CA ILE A 7 3.51 4.64 -1.20
C ILE A 7 3.65 3.12 -1.32
N LEU A 8 2.70 2.37 -0.78
CA LEU A 8 2.60 0.93 -0.92
C LEU A 8 1.18 0.54 -1.31
N PHE A 9 1.04 -0.26 -2.36
CA PHE A 9 -0.20 -0.94 -2.71
C PHE A 9 0.08 -2.40 -3.11
N THR A 10 -0.97 -3.21 -3.16
CA THR A 10 -0.88 -4.64 -3.49
C THR A 10 -1.76 -4.92 -4.69
N LEU A 11 -1.31 -5.75 -5.62
CA LEU A 11 -2.04 -6.04 -6.84
C LEU A 11 -1.75 -7.45 -7.35
N ASN A 12 -2.75 -8.05 -7.99
CA ASN A 12 -2.65 -9.20 -8.88
C ASN A 12 -3.30 -8.88 -10.22
N SER A 13 -3.14 -9.75 -11.22
CA SER A 13 -3.69 -9.54 -12.57
C SER A 13 -5.22 -9.47 -12.61
N SER A 14 -5.94 -10.10 -11.66
CA SER A 14 -7.41 -10.00 -11.60
C SER A 14 -7.90 -8.58 -11.29
N TYR A 15 -7.07 -7.76 -10.63
CA TYR A 15 -7.36 -6.39 -10.23
C TYR A 15 -6.61 -5.34 -11.06
N ILE A 16 -6.02 -5.75 -12.18
CA ILE A 16 -5.14 -4.91 -13.00
C ILE A 16 -5.78 -3.56 -13.40
N MET A 17 -7.06 -3.56 -13.74
CA MET A 17 -7.75 -2.33 -14.14
C MET A 17 -7.81 -1.30 -13.02
N TYR A 18 -8.04 -1.73 -11.78
CA TYR A 18 -8.01 -0.84 -10.62
C TYR A 18 -6.61 -0.30 -10.38
N GLY A 19 -5.58 -1.15 -10.45
CA GLY A 19 -4.20 -0.73 -10.31
C GLY A 19 -3.77 0.29 -11.36
N LYS A 20 -4.20 0.12 -12.61
CA LYS A 20 -3.96 1.09 -13.70
C LYS A 20 -4.66 2.44 -13.43
N LEU A 21 -5.91 2.41 -12.97
CA LEU A 21 -6.65 3.63 -12.58
C LEU A 21 -6.00 4.32 -11.39
N PHE A 22 -5.59 3.55 -10.37
CA PHE A 22 -4.88 4.06 -9.21
C PHE A 22 -3.59 4.81 -9.60
N ILE A 23 -2.72 4.16 -10.38
CA ILE A 23 -1.45 4.75 -10.79
C ILE A 23 -1.65 5.98 -11.65
N ASN A 24 -2.52 5.95 -12.66
CA ASN A 24 -2.79 7.11 -13.48
C ASN A 24 -3.31 8.27 -12.62
N SER A 25 -4.29 8.03 -11.75
CA SER A 25 -4.82 9.08 -10.87
C SER A 25 -3.76 9.62 -9.89
N LEU A 26 -2.83 8.79 -9.43
CA LEU A 26 -1.72 9.19 -8.58
C LEU A 26 -0.78 10.15 -9.32
N TYR A 27 -0.39 9.82 -10.54
CA TYR A 27 0.52 10.66 -11.33
C TYR A 27 -0.14 11.96 -11.80
N ASP A 28 -1.48 11.94 -12.03
CA ASP A 28 -2.22 13.12 -12.49
C ASP A 28 -2.50 14.12 -11.34
N ASN A 29 -2.66 13.66 -10.11
CA ASN A 29 -3.21 14.49 -9.02
C ASN A 29 -2.30 14.63 -7.79
N ASN A 30 -1.11 14.00 -7.78
CA ASN A 30 -0.21 14.02 -6.65
C ASN A 30 1.12 14.67 -7.01
N ASP A 31 1.74 15.39 -6.05
CA ASP A 31 3.08 15.92 -6.20
C ASP A 31 4.14 14.79 -6.15
N MET A 32 4.50 14.29 -7.33
CA MET A 32 5.44 13.17 -7.45
C MET A 32 6.87 13.53 -7.02
N ASP A 33 7.24 14.79 -6.92
CA ASP A 33 8.53 15.22 -6.36
C ASP A 33 8.64 14.92 -4.86
N LYS A 34 7.50 14.80 -4.16
CA LYS A 34 7.42 14.38 -2.76
C LYS A 34 7.42 12.86 -2.58
N VAL A 35 7.18 12.10 -3.64
CA VAL A 35 7.19 10.64 -3.59
C VAL A 35 8.62 10.15 -3.80
N ASN A 36 9.13 9.36 -2.85
CA ASN A 36 10.43 8.71 -3.01
C ASN A 36 10.28 7.44 -3.86
N LYS A 37 9.36 6.55 -3.47
CA LYS A 37 9.03 5.32 -4.20
C LYS A 37 7.56 4.94 -4.06
N VAL A 38 7.05 4.29 -5.10
CA VAL A 38 5.76 3.62 -5.10
C VAL A 38 6.03 2.12 -5.16
N TYR A 39 5.88 1.44 -4.04
CA TYR A 39 6.07 0.00 -3.94
C TYR A 39 4.80 -0.74 -4.36
N LEU A 40 4.92 -1.63 -5.31
CA LEU A 40 3.88 -2.55 -5.74
C LEU A 40 4.21 -3.95 -5.21
N ALA A 41 3.46 -4.40 -4.20
CA ALA A 41 3.55 -5.77 -3.72
C ALA A 41 2.83 -6.69 -4.71
N ASP A 42 3.61 -7.44 -5.47
CA ASP A 42 3.12 -8.37 -6.48
C ASP A 42 2.60 -9.66 -5.82
N THR A 43 1.31 -9.92 -5.98
CA THR A 43 0.64 -11.13 -5.51
C THR A 43 0.07 -11.99 -6.66
N GLY A 44 0.66 -11.88 -7.84
CA GLY A 44 0.29 -12.64 -9.02
C GLY A 44 0.06 -11.80 -10.27
N LEU A 45 0.97 -10.87 -10.55
CA LEU A 45 1.00 -10.12 -11.81
C LEU A 45 1.67 -10.96 -12.90
N ASP A 46 1.11 -10.91 -14.10
CA ASP A 46 1.78 -11.44 -15.27
C ASP A 46 2.87 -10.48 -15.81
N ASN A 47 3.63 -10.94 -16.79
CA ASN A 47 4.73 -10.16 -17.36
C ASN A 47 4.27 -8.90 -18.10
N ILE A 48 3.08 -8.91 -18.71
CA ILE A 48 2.51 -7.75 -19.41
C ILE A 48 2.16 -6.67 -18.41
N ASP A 49 1.53 -7.05 -17.31
CA ASP A 49 1.17 -6.14 -16.23
C ASP A 49 2.41 -5.56 -15.54
N LYS A 50 3.42 -6.39 -15.27
CA LYS A 50 4.71 -5.91 -14.72
C LYS A 50 5.37 -4.90 -15.67
N HIS A 51 5.34 -5.15 -16.97
CA HIS A 51 5.90 -4.22 -17.95
C HIS A 51 5.20 -2.87 -17.93
N PHE A 52 3.88 -2.84 -17.80
CA PHE A 52 3.12 -1.59 -17.66
C PHE A 52 3.58 -0.78 -16.44
N PHE A 53 3.66 -1.39 -15.25
CA PHE A 53 4.07 -0.67 -14.06
C PHE A 53 5.54 -0.24 -14.08
N ASN A 54 6.42 -1.02 -14.65
CA ASN A 54 7.83 -0.68 -14.80
C ASN A 54 8.09 0.53 -15.74
N SER A 55 7.09 0.97 -16.50
CA SER A 55 7.20 2.19 -17.31
C SER A 55 7.13 3.49 -16.47
N PHE A 56 6.73 3.43 -15.20
CA PHE A 56 6.64 4.57 -14.30
C PHE A 56 7.92 4.71 -13.45
N PRO A 57 8.56 5.89 -13.41
CA PRO A 57 9.91 6.04 -12.85
C PRO A 57 10.01 5.79 -11.33
N HIS A 58 8.93 5.96 -10.57
CA HIS A 58 8.94 5.80 -9.12
C HIS A 58 8.55 4.40 -8.66
N ILE A 59 8.05 3.54 -9.57
CA ILE A 59 7.55 2.22 -9.18
C ILE A 59 8.69 1.23 -8.95
N GLU A 60 8.57 0.50 -7.85
CA GLU A 60 9.40 -0.66 -7.53
C GLU A 60 8.48 -1.85 -7.23
N ILE A 61 8.53 -2.87 -8.10
CA ILE A 61 7.76 -4.11 -7.91
C ILE A 61 8.50 -4.99 -6.91
N ILE A 62 7.80 -5.37 -5.84
CA ILE A 62 8.30 -6.30 -4.82
C ILE A 62 7.58 -7.64 -5.00
N GLU A 63 8.29 -8.64 -5.47
CA GLU A 63 7.77 -9.99 -5.55
C GLU A 63 7.48 -10.53 -4.14
N THR A 64 6.27 -11.03 -3.96
CA THR A 64 5.86 -11.68 -2.71
C THR A 64 5.75 -13.18 -2.94
N ASN A 65 6.02 -13.98 -1.90
CA ASN A 65 5.85 -15.43 -1.98
C ASN A 65 4.39 -15.85 -1.74
N ILE A 66 3.46 -14.90 -1.77
CA ILE A 66 2.05 -15.08 -1.46
C ILE A 66 1.25 -14.73 -2.70
N SER A 67 0.59 -15.71 -3.30
CA SER A 67 -0.36 -15.49 -4.39
C SER A 67 -1.73 -15.15 -3.82
N SER A 68 -2.38 -14.13 -4.38
CA SER A 68 -3.78 -13.82 -4.08
C SER A 68 -4.63 -14.05 -5.33
N ASN A 69 -5.41 -15.13 -5.34
CA ASN A 69 -6.40 -15.38 -6.38
C ASN A 69 -7.79 -15.05 -5.85
N PHE A 70 -8.36 -13.92 -6.28
CA PHE A 70 -9.67 -13.45 -5.83
C PHE A 70 -10.85 -14.22 -6.45
N ASN A 71 -10.60 -15.11 -7.42
CA ASN A 71 -11.65 -15.93 -8.03
C ASN A 71 -12.15 -17.04 -7.09
N GLU A 72 -11.45 -17.30 -5.98
CA GLU A 72 -11.80 -18.32 -5.01
C GLU A 72 -12.20 -17.68 -3.67
N GLY A 73 -13.49 -17.68 -3.34
CA GLY A 73 -13.97 -17.40 -1.98
C GLY A 73 -14.49 -15.99 -1.68
N GLY A 74 -14.56 -15.08 -2.64
CA GLY A 74 -15.17 -13.74 -2.41
C GLY A 74 -14.38 -12.85 -1.44
N THR A 75 -15.05 -11.82 -0.90
CA THR A 75 -14.45 -10.71 -0.12
C THR A 75 -13.76 -11.14 1.20
N TRP A 76 -13.95 -12.33 1.69
CA TRP A 76 -13.35 -12.85 2.93
C TRP A 76 -12.66 -14.21 2.72
N GLY A 77 -12.40 -14.58 1.45
CA GLY A 77 -11.74 -15.81 1.10
C GLY A 77 -10.22 -15.74 1.26
N GLU A 78 -9.57 -16.87 0.98
CA GLU A 78 -8.12 -17.04 1.11
C GLU A 78 -7.33 -16.00 0.28
N GLY A 79 -7.78 -15.70 -0.94
CA GLY A 79 -7.14 -14.68 -1.78
C GLY A 79 -7.13 -13.30 -1.16
N TRP A 80 -8.21 -12.89 -0.47
CA TRP A 80 -8.28 -11.63 0.26
C TRP A 80 -7.31 -11.64 1.46
N SER A 81 -7.33 -12.70 2.25
CA SER A 81 -6.43 -12.85 3.41
C SER A 81 -4.97 -12.82 2.96
N ASN A 82 -4.62 -13.51 1.89
CA ASN A 82 -3.28 -13.52 1.32
C ASN A 82 -2.84 -12.12 0.87
N SER A 83 -3.73 -11.33 0.28
CA SER A 83 -3.44 -9.93 -0.09
C SER A 83 -3.16 -9.07 1.14
N VAL A 84 -3.95 -9.20 2.20
CA VAL A 84 -3.74 -8.46 3.46
C VAL A 84 -2.42 -8.83 4.12
N VAL A 85 -2.12 -10.14 4.21
CA VAL A 85 -0.86 -10.64 4.77
C VAL A 85 0.33 -10.14 3.97
N SER A 86 0.28 -10.27 2.64
CA SER A 86 1.33 -9.79 1.74
C SER A 86 1.60 -8.29 1.90
N LYS A 87 0.54 -7.49 1.92
CA LYS A 87 0.58 -6.04 2.08
C LYS A 87 1.24 -5.63 3.40
N THR A 88 0.81 -6.24 4.52
CA THR A 88 1.35 -5.90 5.85
C THR A 88 2.79 -6.36 6.04
N GLN A 89 3.15 -7.54 5.54
CA GLN A 89 4.54 -8.01 5.56
C GLN A 89 5.46 -7.12 4.72
N THR A 90 5.00 -6.68 3.55
CA THR A 90 5.75 -5.77 2.68
C THR A 90 5.91 -4.40 3.35
N LEU A 91 4.85 -3.86 3.97
CA LEU A 91 4.93 -2.64 4.77
C LEU A 91 6.03 -2.72 5.83
N TYR A 92 6.05 -3.81 6.60
CA TYR A 92 7.08 -4.00 7.63
C TYR A 92 8.51 -4.06 7.05
N LYS A 93 8.69 -4.77 5.92
CA LYS A 93 9.99 -4.84 5.23
C LYS A 93 10.48 -3.45 4.79
N ILE A 94 9.56 -2.60 4.27
CA ILE A 94 9.91 -1.24 3.84
C ILE A 94 10.26 -0.37 5.05
N LEU A 95 9.47 -0.40 6.12
CA LEU A 95 9.72 0.37 7.36
C LEU A 95 11.05 0.01 8.04
N LYS A 96 11.56 -1.20 7.82
CA LYS A 96 12.89 -1.60 8.32
C LYS A 96 14.04 -1.03 7.50
N LYS A 97 13.83 -0.74 6.22
CA LYS A 97 14.87 -0.35 5.26
C LYS A 97 14.87 1.14 4.95
N SER A 98 13.70 1.79 4.97
CA SER A 98 13.52 3.19 4.61
C SER A 98 13.37 4.07 5.85
N PRO A 99 14.04 5.23 5.91
CA PRO A 99 13.83 6.23 6.96
C PRO A 99 12.57 7.08 6.74
N LEU A 100 11.83 6.85 5.64
CA LEU A 100 10.69 7.65 5.23
C LEU A 100 9.36 6.99 5.63
N PRO A 101 8.30 7.78 5.92
CA PRO A 101 6.98 7.24 6.16
C PRO A 101 6.45 6.49 4.94
N VAL A 102 5.61 5.50 5.17
CA VAL A 102 4.95 4.70 4.14
C VAL A 102 3.45 4.90 4.23
N MET A 103 2.85 5.37 3.16
CA MET A 103 1.42 5.46 2.96
C MET A 103 0.95 4.20 2.24
N MET A 104 0.24 3.34 2.93
CA MET A 104 -0.34 2.13 2.36
C MET A 104 -1.77 2.42 1.90
N ILE A 105 -2.07 2.13 0.63
CA ILE A 105 -3.37 2.44 -0.01
C ILE A 105 -3.83 1.18 -0.78
N ASP A 106 -5.13 0.89 -0.77
CA ASP A 106 -5.66 -0.18 -1.62
C ASP A 106 -5.70 0.25 -3.10
N ALA A 107 -5.46 -0.71 -3.99
CA ALA A 107 -5.36 -0.45 -5.43
C ALA A 107 -6.69 -0.04 -6.10
N ASP A 108 -7.82 -0.20 -5.42
CA ASP A 108 -9.16 0.22 -5.86
C ASP A 108 -9.52 1.65 -5.43
N CYS A 109 -8.55 2.41 -4.94
CA CYS A 109 -8.69 3.83 -4.64
C CYS A 109 -8.38 4.69 -5.87
N ILE A 110 -8.99 5.89 -5.94
CA ILE A 110 -8.66 6.93 -6.92
C ILE A 110 -8.11 8.14 -6.17
N ILE A 111 -6.96 8.63 -6.60
CA ILE A 111 -6.32 9.79 -6.01
C ILE A 111 -6.87 11.05 -6.67
N LEU A 112 -7.44 11.94 -5.88
CA LEU A 112 -8.09 13.17 -6.36
C LEU A 112 -7.33 14.45 -5.98
N LYS A 113 -6.34 14.33 -5.08
CA LYS A 113 -5.54 15.46 -4.56
C LYS A 113 -4.19 14.96 -4.09
N ASP A 114 -3.25 15.89 -3.94
CA ASP A 114 -1.95 15.62 -3.33
C ASP A 114 -2.10 14.97 -1.95
N LEU A 115 -1.37 13.87 -1.74
CA LEU A 115 -1.40 13.05 -0.53
C LEU A 115 -0.44 13.54 0.55
N PHE A 116 0.60 14.30 0.16
CA PHE A 116 1.63 14.75 1.09
C PHE A 116 1.08 15.50 2.32
N PRO A 117 0.07 16.40 2.19
CA PRO A 117 -0.50 17.10 3.34
C PRO A 117 -1.18 16.21 4.38
N LEU A 118 -1.46 14.94 4.05
CA LEU A 118 -2.06 14.00 4.99
C LEU A 118 -1.06 13.43 6.00
N ILE A 119 0.25 13.58 5.76
CA ILE A 119 1.29 13.00 6.59
C ILE A 119 1.52 13.85 7.84
N SER A 120 1.24 13.28 9.02
CA SER A 120 1.58 13.91 10.30
C SER A 120 2.83 13.28 10.89
N TYR A 121 3.88 14.06 11.04
CA TYR A 121 5.14 13.63 11.68
C TYR A 121 5.08 13.64 13.22
N LYS A 122 3.91 13.91 13.82
CA LYS A 122 3.70 13.93 15.27
C LYS A 122 3.25 12.59 15.85
N VAL A 123 2.93 11.62 15.00
CA VAL A 123 2.40 10.31 15.39
C VAL A 123 3.12 9.19 14.61
N SER A 124 3.24 8.03 15.24
CA SER A 124 3.88 6.87 14.62
C SER A 124 2.99 6.15 13.58
N MET A 125 1.66 6.29 13.74
CA MET A 125 0.66 5.68 12.87
C MET A 125 -0.55 6.59 12.67
N GLN A 126 -1.09 6.59 11.45
CA GLN A 126 -2.36 7.22 11.11
C GLN A 126 -3.25 6.18 10.44
N LEU A 127 -4.48 6.06 10.92
CA LEU A 127 -5.46 5.10 10.39
C LEU A 127 -6.70 5.85 9.91
N CYS A 128 -7.24 5.43 8.78
CA CYS A 128 -8.54 5.91 8.35
C CYS A 128 -9.63 5.35 9.27
N CYS A 129 -10.51 6.23 9.79
CA CYS A 129 -11.58 5.87 10.70
C CYS A 129 -12.93 6.05 10.02
N ARG A 130 -13.79 5.04 10.12
CA ARG A 130 -15.17 5.06 9.65
C ARG A 130 -16.11 5.22 10.84
N LYS A 131 -16.87 6.31 10.91
CA LYS A 131 -17.86 6.55 11.97
C LYS A 131 -19.26 6.70 11.37
N PRO A 132 -20.31 6.15 11.99
CA PRO A 132 -20.33 5.09 13.00
C PRO A 132 -20.28 3.71 12.30
N HIS A 133 -19.41 2.83 12.72
CA HIS A 133 -19.34 1.49 12.18
C HIS A 133 -18.84 0.48 13.23
N SER A 134 -19.30 -0.78 13.14
CA SER A 134 -18.85 -1.87 14.01
C SER A 134 -17.34 -2.18 13.85
N ILE A 135 -16.80 -1.92 12.65
CA ILE A 135 -15.36 -1.97 12.36
C ILE A 135 -14.89 -0.53 12.10
N PRO A 136 -14.37 0.17 13.13
CA PRO A 136 -14.11 1.61 13.04
C PRO A 136 -12.89 1.97 12.19
N TYR A 137 -11.96 1.03 11.95
CA TYR A 137 -10.73 1.29 11.21
C TYR A 137 -10.73 0.56 9.87
N LEU A 138 -10.26 1.26 8.84
CA LEU A 138 -10.09 0.71 7.49
C LEU A 138 -8.63 0.37 7.24
N GLY A 139 -8.36 -0.87 6.83
CA GLY A 139 -7.05 -1.29 6.35
C GLY A 139 -6.71 -0.79 4.93
N SER A 140 -7.66 -0.11 4.27
CA SER A 140 -7.51 0.41 2.92
C SER A 140 -6.62 1.65 2.81
N PHE A 141 -6.44 2.38 3.91
CA PHE A 141 -5.58 3.55 3.98
C PHE A 141 -4.95 3.69 5.36
N LEU A 142 -3.63 3.71 5.40
CA LEU A 142 -2.88 4.06 6.61
C LEU A 142 -1.54 4.70 6.27
N ILE A 143 -0.98 5.45 7.23
CA ILE A 143 0.38 5.97 7.17
C ILE A 143 1.15 5.41 8.37
N ALA A 144 2.29 4.78 8.10
CA ALA A 144 3.19 4.24 9.11
C ALA A 144 4.54 4.93 9.04
N HIS A 145 5.04 5.37 10.20
CA HIS A 145 6.37 5.94 10.33
C HIS A 145 7.41 4.86 10.68
N PRO A 146 8.66 5.00 10.23
CA PRO A 146 9.73 4.01 10.46
C PRO A 146 10.35 4.11 11.85
N ASP A 147 9.67 4.73 12.81
CA ASP A 147 10.08 4.77 14.21
C ASP A 147 9.80 3.43 14.93
N LYS A 148 10.22 3.35 16.20
CA LYS A 148 10.04 2.13 17.01
C LYS A 148 8.58 1.74 17.13
N ASN A 149 7.70 2.69 17.45
CA ASN A 149 6.28 2.40 17.71
C ASN A 149 5.53 1.99 16.42
N GLY A 150 5.81 2.65 15.29
CA GLY A 150 5.25 2.28 14.00
C GLY A 150 5.63 0.86 13.58
N LYS A 151 6.91 0.49 13.73
CA LYS A 151 7.38 -0.87 13.44
C LYS A 151 6.77 -1.92 14.38
N GLU A 152 6.69 -1.64 15.67
CA GLU A 152 6.07 -2.54 16.66
C GLU A 152 4.57 -2.74 16.38
N PHE A 153 3.85 -1.68 16.01
CA PHE A 153 2.44 -1.77 15.64
C PHE A 153 2.25 -2.72 14.45
N VAL A 154 3.00 -2.49 13.36
CA VAL A 154 2.86 -3.32 12.15
C VAL A 154 3.26 -4.77 12.43
N LEU A 155 4.30 -5.01 13.23
CA LEU A 155 4.70 -6.36 13.62
C LEU A 155 3.61 -7.08 14.44
N LYS A 156 3.00 -6.38 15.41
CA LYS A 156 1.86 -6.92 16.17
C LYS A 156 0.66 -7.20 15.26
N TRP A 157 0.42 -6.34 14.29
CA TRP A 157 -0.65 -6.58 13.33
C TRP A 157 -0.42 -7.85 12.52
N ILE A 158 0.79 -8.06 11.96
CA ILE A 158 1.16 -9.29 11.24
C ILE A 158 0.94 -10.55 12.09
N ASN A 159 1.28 -10.50 13.37
CA ASN A 159 1.16 -11.65 14.27
C ASN A 159 -0.29 -11.97 14.68
N ASN A 160 -1.27 -11.12 14.32
CA ASN A 160 -2.69 -11.28 14.65
C ASN A 160 -3.59 -11.41 13.42
N ILE A 161 -3.01 -11.55 12.21
CA ILE A 161 -3.71 -11.92 10.98
C ILE A 161 -3.61 -13.43 10.78
#